data_23c5b57b7e25027fb0faf209ad5901b6
#
_entry.id   23c5b57b7e25027fb0faf209ad5901b6
#
_cell.length_a   1.000
_cell.length_b   1.000
_cell.length_c   1.000
_cell.angle_alpha   90.00
_cell.angle_beta   90.00
_cell.angle_gamma   90.00
#
_symmetry.space_group_name_H-M   'P 1'
#
loop_
_entity.id
_entity.type
_entity.pdbx_description
1 polymer ?
#
loop_
_entity_poly.entity_id
_entity_poly.type
_entity_poly.pdbx_seq_one_letter_code
_entity_poly.pdbx_strand_id
1 'polypeptide(L)'
;MGPPKIGQTVVVEVPSTTANIGPGFDCLGAALDLSNQFTIKRIEGNAERFELIMESTEGNHLRGGPENLFYRAAQRVWRTAGIEPVALEARVKLAVPPARGLGSSATAIVAGLVGANALAGYPLPKEKLLELAIDIEGHPDNVVPSLIGGLCVTAKTASDRWRVVRCDWDQSIKAVVAIPSIRLSTSEARRVMPEN
;
A
#
# COMPACT_ATOMS: atom_id res chain seq x y z
N MET A 1 5.88 -14.56 -19.83
CA MET A 1 4.98 -14.53 -18.66
C MET A 1 3.57 -14.25 -19.17
N GLY A 2 2.54 -14.81 -18.57
CA GLY A 2 1.16 -14.67 -19.03
C GLY A 2 0.24 -14.20 -17.90
N PRO A 3 -1.04 -13.96 -18.21
CA PRO A 3 -2.01 -13.57 -17.19
C PRO A 3 -2.16 -14.67 -16.13
N PRO A 4 -2.47 -14.31 -14.87
CA PRO A 4 -2.72 -15.28 -13.81
C PRO A 4 -3.79 -16.28 -14.20
N LYS A 5 -3.77 -17.52 -13.67
CA LYS A 5 -4.79 -18.53 -13.93
C LYS A 5 -6.04 -18.31 -13.07
N ILE A 6 -7.23 -18.61 -13.61
CA ILE A 6 -8.48 -18.57 -12.84
C ILE A 6 -8.34 -19.48 -11.60
N GLY A 7 -8.76 -18.97 -10.44
CA GLY A 7 -8.63 -19.66 -9.16
C GLY A 7 -7.27 -19.50 -8.47
N GLN A 8 -6.24 -19.00 -9.16
CA GLN A 8 -4.94 -18.74 -8.54
C GLN A 8 -5.09 -17.73 -7.39
N THR A 9 -4.46 -18.05 -6.26
CA THR A 9 -4.59 -17.27 -5.02
C THR A 9 -3.22 -16.99 -4.43
N VAL A 10 -3.03 -15.80 -3.89
CA VAL A 10 -1.87 -15.39 -3.09
C VAL A 10 -2.34 -14.71 -1.82
N VAL A 11 -1.54 -14.81 -0.76
CA VAL A 11 -1.74 -14.08 0.50
C VAL A 11 -0.61 -13.09 0.65
N VAL A 12 -0.95 -11.84 0.95
CA VAL A 12 0.00 -10.75 1.16
C VAL A 12 -0.28 -10.14 2.53
N GLU A 13 0.75 -10.07 3.37
CA GLU A 13 0.73 -9.33 4.61
C GLU A 13 1.49 -8.02 4.42
N VAL A 14 0.84 -6.92 4.78
CA VAL A 14 1.38 -5.58 4.57
C VAL A 14 1.34 -4.81 5.88
N PRO A 15 2.48 -4.36 6.39
CA PRO A 15 2.52 -3.61 7.64
C PRO A 15 1.87 -2.25 7.50
N SER A 16 1.12 -1.85 8.50
CA SER A 16 0.71 -0.46 8.73
C SER A 16 1.94 0.41 8.98
N THR A 17 1.80 1.71 8.81
CA THR A 17 2.93 2.63 8.88
C THR A 17 2.59 3.87 9.68
N THR A 18 3.60 4.51 10.24
CA THR A 18 3.56 5.87 10.72
C THR A 18 4.49 6.73 9.89
N ALA A 19 4.10 7.94 9.59
CA ALA A 19 4.82 8.84 8.70
C ALA A 19 5.17 10.17 9.38
N ASN A 20 6.02 10.93 8.71
CA ASN A 20 6.50 12.25 9.14
C ASN A 20 7.40 12.25 10.40
N ILE A 21 7.10 11.49 11.40
CA ILE A 21 7.88 11.28 12.64
C ILE A 21 8.55 12.58 13.13
N GLY A 22 7.73 13.61 13.45
CA GLY A 22 8.20 14.93 13.80
C GLY A 22 8.68 15.73 12.58
N PRO A 23 10.00 16.02 12.46
CA PRO A 23 10.52 16.93 11.43
C PRO A 23 10.65 16.30 10.03
N GLY A 24 10.32 15.03 9.86
CA GLY A 24 10.55 14.29 8.61
C GLY A 24 9.39 14.33 7.62
N PHE A 25 8.75 15.47 7.46
CA PHE A 25 7.59 15.62 6.57
C PHE A 25 7.86 15.11 5.16
N ASP A 26 6.98 14.21 4.69
CA ASP A 26 7.04 13.53 3.38
C ASP A 26 8.34 12.73 3.10
N CYS A 27 9.25 12.60 4.07
CA CYS A 27 10.51 11.86 3.86
C CYS A 27 10.75 10.73 4.86
N LEU A 28 10.23 10.83 6.08
CA LEU A 28 10.40 9.81 7.12
C LEU A 28 9.13 8.98 7.29
N GLY A 29 9.32 7.65 7.34
CA GLY A 29 8.25 6.73 7.66
C GLY A 29 8.76 5.43 8.24
N ALA A 30 7.95 4.81 9.09
CA ALA A 30 8.29 3.53 9.71
C ALA A 30 7.15 2.52 9.60
N ALA A 31 7.50 1.27 9.33
CA ALA A 31 6.59 0.14 9.41
C ALA A 31 6.33 -0.22 10.88
N LEU A 32 5.08 -0.53 11.19
CA LEU A 32 4.64 -0.96 12.52
C LEU A 32 4.46 -2.49 12.53
N ASP A 33 4.54 -3.08 13.71
CA ASP A 33 4.23 -4.50 13.92
C ASP A 33 2.71 -4.74 14.01
N LEU A 34 1.99 -4.18 13.04
CA LEU A 34 0.55 -4.30 12.84
C LEU A 34 0.31 -4.45 11.35
N SER A 35 -0.03 -5.66 10.89
CA SER A 35 -0.18 -5.94 9.47
C SER A 35 -1.63 -6.19 9.06
N ASN A 36 -2.00 -5.63 7.92
CA ASN A 36 -3.23 -6.01 7.22
C ASN A 36 -2.95 -7.22 6.33
N GLN A 37 -3.87 -8.17 6.29
CA GLN A 37 -3.77 -9.36 5.44
C GLN A 37 -4.74 -9.27 4.28
N PHE A 38 -4.25 -9.59 3.08
CA PHE A 38 -5.00 -9.61 1.84
C PHE A 38 -4.89 -10.99 1.19
N THR A 39 -6.00 -11.71 1.11
CA THR A 39 -6.10 -12.94 0.31
C THR A 39 -6.67 -12.56 -1.06
N ILE A 40 -5.85 -12.70 -2.09
CA ILE A 40 -6.10 -12.17 -3.43
C ILE A 40 -6.28 -13.34 -4.38
N LYS A 41 -7.41 -13.43 -5.04
CA LYS A 41 -7.76 -14.52 -5.94
C LYS A 41 -8.14 -14.00 -7.32
N ARG A 42 -7.60 -14.59 -8.39
CA ARG A 42 -8.15 -14.38 -9.71
C ARG A 42 -9.49 -15.07 -9.83
N ILE A 43 -10.52 -14.32 -10.23
CA ILE A 43 -11.87 -14.81 -10.51
C ILE A 43 -12.20 -14.70 -12.01
N GLU A 44 -13.28 -15.32 -12.43
CA GLU A 44 -13.83 -15.15 -13.77
C GLU A 44 -14.38 -13.74 -13.96
N GLY A 45 -14.21 -13.18 -15.15
CA GLY A 45 -14.72 -11.85 -15.51
C GLY A 45 -13.69 -11.02 -16.28
N ASN A 46 -14.10 -9.81 -16.63
CA ASN A 46 -13.27 -8.84 -17.33
C ASN A 46 -12.45 -7.96 -16.38
N ALA A 47 -11.62 -7.10 -16.94
CA ALA A 47 -10.74 -6.17 -16.22
C ALA A 47 -11.45 -5.06 -15.41
N GLU A 48 -12.78 -5.01 -15.40
CA GLU A 48 -13.55 -4.05 -14.60
C GLU A 48 -14.12 -4.67 -13.33
N ARG A 49 -14.08 -6.02 -13.23
CA ARG A 49 -14.63 -6.75 -12.09
C ARG A 49 -13.62 -6.85 -10.96
N PHE A 50 -13.91 -6.19 -9.87
CA PHE A 50 -13.20 -6.34 -8.61
C PHE A 50 -14.18 -6.51 -7.44
N GLU A 51 -14.06 -7.61 -6.73
CA GLU A 51 -14.86 -7.93 -5.55
C GLU A 51 -14.01 -7.74 -4.29
N LEU A 52 -14.52 -6.95 -3.35
CA LEU A 52 -13.87 -6.70 -2.07
C LEU A 52 -14.71 -7.28 -0.94
N ILE A 53 -14.13 -8.18 -0.16
CA ILE A 53 -14.76 -8.83 0.98
C ILE A 53 -14.00 -8.44 2.24
N MET A 54 -14.65 -7.71 3.15
CA MET A 54 -14.08 -7.36 4.43
C MET A 54 -14.37 -8.47 5.44
N GLU A 55 -13.31 -9.03 6.05
CA GLU A 55 -13.43 -10.05 7.09
C GLU A 55 -13.51 -9.46 8.49
N SER A 56 -13.27 -8.15 8.63
CA SER A 56 -13.39 -7.39 9.86
C SER A 56 -14.56 -6.40 9.78
N THR A 57 -15.16 -6.03 10.91
CA THR A 57 -16.19 -4.99 10.97
C THR A 57 -15.69 -3.62 10.54
N GLU A 58 -14.39 -3.40 10.72
CA GLU A 58 -13.70 -2.21 10.25
C GLU A 58 -13.59 -2.21 8.72
N GLY A 59 -13.83 -1.06 8.12
CA GLY A 59 -13.74 -0.93 6.66
C GLY A 59 -14.98 -1.36 5.87
N ASN A 60 -16.11 -1.72 6.50
CA ASN A 60 -17.35 -2.13 5.81
C ASN A 60 -17.92 -1.08 4.84
N HIS A 61 -17.42 0.16 4.88
CA HIS A 61 -17.75 1.22 3.94
C HIS A 61 -16.92 1.16 2.65
N LEU A 62 -15.81 0.40 2.63
CA LEU A 62 -15.00 0.22 1.44
C LEU A 62 -15.76 -0.62 0.41
N ARG A 63 -15.59 -0.32 -0.84
CA ARG A 63 -16.30 -0.98 -1.95
C ARG A 63 -15.31 -1.56 -2.95
N GLY A 64 -15.70 -2.65 -3.59
CA GLY A 64 -15.05 -3.17 -4.77
C GLY A 64 -15.29 -2.26 -5.98
N GLY A 65 -14.93 -2.75 -7.16
CA GLY A 65 -15.06 -2.03 -8.42
C GLY A 65 -13.75 -1.45 -8.95
N PRO A 66 -13.76 -0.95 -10.20
CA PRO A 66 -12.54 -0.57 -10.92
C PRO A 66 -11.79 0.61 -10.31
N GLU A 67 -12.50 1.50 -9.58
CA GLU A 67 -11.91 2.68 -8.94
C GLU A 67 -11.27 2.39 -7.57
N ASN A 68 -11.40 1.16 -7.06
CA ASN A 68 -10.78 0.79 -5.81
C ASN A 68 -9.25 0.90 -5.88
N LEU A 69 -8.64 1.56 -4.90
CA LEU A 69 -7.21 1.87 -4.87
C LEU A 69 -6.31 0.62 -4.96
N PHE A 70 -6.67 -0.44 -4.24
CA PHE A 70 -6.00 -1.75 -4.33
C PHE A 70 -6.03 -2.29 -5.77
N TYR A 71 -7.20 -2.27 -6.41
CA TYR A 71 -7.36 -2.82 -7.75
C TYR A 71 -6.66 -1.97 -8.82
N ARG A 72 -6.70 -0.65 -8.69
CA ARG A 72 -5.93 0.26 -9.56
C ARG A 72 -4.44 -0.01 -9.47
N ALA A 73 -3.92 -0.26 -8.27
CA ALA A 73 -2.53 -0.64 -8.06
C ALA A 73 -2.20 -1.98 -8.73
N ALA A 74 -3.06 -3.00 -8.59
CA ALA A 74 -2.91 -4.28 -9.27
C ALA A 74 -2.88 -4.13 -10.80
N GLN A 75 -3.81 -3.37 -11.37
CA GLN A 75 -3.85 -3.09 -12.81
C GLN A 75 -2.58 -2.37 -13.29
N ARG A 76 -2.02 -1.47 -12.47
CA ARG A 76 -0.81 -0.74 -12.82
C ARG A 76 0.38 -1.67 -13.02
N VAL A 77 0.51 -2.71 -12.18
CA VAL A 77 1.55 -3.76 -12.34
C VAL A 77 1.39 -4.47 -13.68
N TRP A 78 0.21 -4.98 -13.97
CA TRP A 78 -0.02 -5.77 -15.18
C TRP A 78 0.18 -4.93 -16.44
N ARG A 79 -0.35 -3.72 -16.49
CA ARG A 79 -0.12 -2.81 -17.63
C ARG A 79 1.36 -2.50 -17.82
N THR A 80 2.11 -2.27 -16.73
CA THR A 80 3.56 -2.02 -16.79
C THR A 80 4.32 -3.25 -17.31
N ALA A 81 3.84 -4.45 -16.99
CA ALA A 81 4.43 -5.72 -17.45
C ALA A 81 3.92 -6.17 -18.84
N GLY A 82 3.05 -5.40 -19.50
CA GLY A 82 2.44 -5.79 -20.78
C GLY A 82 1.45 -6.96 -20.66
N ILE A 83 0.82 -7.13 -19.48
CA ILE A 83 -0.17 -8.17 -19.20
C ILE A 83 -1.54 -7.50 -19.14
N GLU A 84 -2.53 -8.11 -19.81
CA GLU A 84 -3.92 -7.64 -19.71
C GLU A 84 -4.46 -7.80 -18.28
N PRO A 85 -5.07 -6.74 -17.70
CA PRO A 85 -5.69 -6.82 -16.40
C PRO A 85 -6.80 -7.88 -16.34
N VAL A 86 -6.95 -8.51 -15.18
CA VAL A 86 -7.91 -9.59 -14.95
C VAL A 86 -8.81 -9.30 -13.77
N ALA A 87 -9.96 -9.97 -13.71
CA ALA A 87 -10.89 -9.88 -12.57
C ALA A 87 -10.26 -10.42 -11.29
N LEU A 88 -10.47 -9.74 -10.16
CA LEU A 88 -9.97 -10.13 -8.84
C LEU A 88 -11.07 -10.15 -7.78
N GLU A 89 -10.91 -11.05 -6.82
CA GLU A 89 -11.49 -11.01 -5.49
C GLU A 89 -10.37 -10.73 -4.49
N ALA A 90 -10.59 -9.81 -3.55
CA ALA A 90 -9.70 -9.63 -2.40
C ALA A 90 -10.51 -9.75 -1.11
N ARG A 91 -10.07 -10.67 -0.23
CA ARG A 91 -10.54 -10.77 1.15
C ARG A 91 -9.54 -10.05 2.04
N VAL A 92 -10.04 -9.14 2.87
CA VAL A 92 -9.19 -8.24 3.64
C VAL A 92 -9.51 -8.34 5.13
N LYS A 93 -8.45 -8.66 5.91
CA LYS A 93 -8.45 -8.60 7.36
C LYS A 93 -7.60 -7.42 7.81
N LEU A 94 -8.24 -6.40 8.36
CA LEU A 94 -7.56 -5.21 8.85
C LEU A 94 -7.11 -5.39 10.30
N ALA A 95 -5.86 -5.04 10.60
CA ALA A 95 -5.35 -4.95 11.97
C ALA A 95 -5.70 -3.60 12.62
N VAL A 96 -5.90 -2.55 11.81
CA VAL A 96 -6.23 -1.22 12.27
C VAL A 96 -7.35 -0.60 11.43
N PRO A 97 -8.19 0.27 12.04
CA PRO A 97 -9.23 0.98 11.31
C PRO A 97 -8.64 1.91 10.24
N PRO A 98 -9.29 2.03 9.07
CA PRO A 98 -8.86 2.97 8.05
C PRO A 98 -9.06 4.43 8.47
N ALA A 99 -8.32 5.36 7.87
CA ALA A 99 -8.36 6.80 8.11
C ALA A 99 -8.03 7.19 9.58
N ARG A 100 -6.97 6.59 10.14
CA ARG A 100 -6.45 6.86 11.49
C ARG A 100 -4.97 7.28 11.49
N GLY A 101 -4.43 7.71 10.35
CA GLY A 101 -3.02 8.08 10.23
C GLY A 101 -2.03 6.91 10.26
N LEU A 102 -2.51 5.67 10.04
CA LEU A 102 -1.68 4.46 10.09
C LEU A 102 -1.43 3.84 8.70
N GLY A 103 -1.37 4.65 7.66
CA GLY A 103 -0.99 4.22 6.32
C GLY A 103 -1.95 3.24 5.66
N SER A 104 -3.27 3.31 5.95
CA SER A 104 -4.24 2.34 5.41
C SER A 104 -4.33 2.38 3.87
N SER A 105 -4.20 3.56 3.23
CA SER A 105 -4.11 3.68 1.76
C SER A 105 -2.85 2.99 1.24
N ALA A 106 -1.72 3.23 1.89
CA ALA A 106 -0.44 2.63 1.54
C ALA A 106 -0.49 1.10 1.61
N THR A 107 -1.15 0.52 2.64
CA THR A 107 -1.30 -0.94 2.71
C THR A 107 -2.12 -1.49 1.56
N ALA A 108 -3.17 -0.80 1.13
CA ALA A 108 -3.99 -1.21 -0.01
C ALA A 108 -3.20 -1.13 -1.34
N ILE A 109 -2.45 -0.05 -1.55
CA ILE A 109 -1.57 0.11 -2.73
C ILE A 109 -0.53 -1.00 -2.78
N VAL A 110 0.22 -1.18 -1.70
CA VAL A 110 1.31 -2.17 -1.63
C VAL A 110 0.76 -3.58 -1.79
N ALA A 111 -0.38 -3.91 -1.15
CA ALA A 111 -1.02 -5.22 -1.32
C ALA A 111 -1.44 -5.48 -2.78
N GLY A 112 -2.01 -4.46 -3.44
CA GLY A 112 -2.39 -4.55 -4.85
C GLY A 112 -1.18 -4.77 -5.76
N LEU A 113 -0.10 -4.01 -5.55
CA LEU A 113 1.15 -4.12 -6.33
C LEU A 113 1.81 -5.49 -6.12
N VAL A 114 2.06 -5.87 -4.88
CA VAL A 114 2.77 -7.12 -4.53
C VAL A 114 1.94 -8.34 -4.93
N GLY A 115 0.64 -8.31 -4.65
CA GLY A 115 -0.26 -9.41 -4.97
C GLY A 115 -0.41 -9.63 -6.48
N ALA A 116 -0.60 -8.56 -7.26
CA ALA A 116 -0.66 -8.66 -8.71
C ALA A 116 0.66 -9.13 -9.33
N ASN A 117 1.79 -8.67 -8.79
CA ASN A 117 3.11 -9.11 -9.23
C ASN A 117 3.32 -10.60 -8.94
N ALA A 118 2.94 -11.07 -7.76
CA ALA A 118 3.03 -12.48 -7.38
C ALA A 118 2.10 -13.36 -8.23
N LEU A 119 0.86 -12.95 -8.46
CA LEU A 119 -0.08 -13.67 -9.32
C LEU A 119 0.43 -13.81 -10.76
N ALA A 120 1.17 -12.83 -11.26
CA ALA A 120 1.75 -12.84 -12.61
C ALA A 120 3.14 -13.52 -12.70
N GLY A 121 3.64 -14.11 -11.61
CA GLY A 121 4.95 -14.77 -11.55
C GLY A 121 6.13 -13.79 -11.46
N TYR A 122 5.94 -12.67 -10.76
CA TYR A 122 6.96 -11.65 -10.45
C TYR A 122 7.61 -10.97 -11.68
N PRO A 123 6.81 -10.44 -12.62
CA PRO A 123 7.36 -9.80 -13.82
C PRO A 123 8.14 -8.52 -13.53
N LEU A 124 7.86 -7.82 -12.41
CA LEU A 124 8.52 -6.57 -12.04
C LEU A 124 9.43 -6.73 -10.84
N PRO A 125 10.62 -6.11 -10.83
CA PRO A 125 11.51 -6.07 -9.68
C PRO A 125 10.94 -5.14 -8.59
N LYS A 126 11.44 -5.30 -7.35
CA LYS A 126 10.96 -4.56 -6.17
C LYS A 126 11.11 -3.04 -6.33
N GLU A 127 12.19 -2.60 -6.96
CA GLU A 127 12.46 -1.18 -7.26
C GLU A 127 11.36 -0.58 -8.13
N LYS A 128 10.87 -1.35 -9.11
CA LYS A 128 9.78 -0.89 -9.98
C LYS A 128 8.45 -0.83 -9.23
N LEU A 129 8.17 -1.79 -8.34
CA LEU A 129 6.99 -1.72 -7.48
C LEU A 129 7.05 -0.50 -6.55
N LEU A 130 8.24 -0.14 -6.05
CA LEU A 130 8.44 1.04 -5.23
C LEU A 130 8.11 2.35 -5.98
N GLU A 131 8.62 2.49 -7.19
CA GLU A 131 8.29 3.63 -8.06
C GLU A 131 6.78 3.74 -8.27
N LEU A 132 6.13 2.63 -8.64
CA LEU A 132 4.69 2.58 -8.86
C LEU A 132 3.90 2.93 -7.59
N ALA A 133 4.35 2.47 -6.42
CA ALA A 133 3.70 2.78 -5.14
C ALA A 133 3.74 4.28 -4.85
N ILE A 134 4.91 4.92 -5.02
CA ILE A 134 5.08 6.36 -4.81
C ILE A 134 4.26 7.16 -5.82
N ASP A 135 4.26 6.75 -7.10
CA ASP A 135 3.47 7.41 -8.15
C ASP A 135 1.96 7.39 -7.86
N ILE A 136 1.45 6.30 -7.28
CA ILE A 136 0.03 6.14 -6.97
C ILE A 136 -0.37 6.94 -5.72
N GLU A 137 0.44 6.90 -4.67
CA GLU A 137 0.16 7.61 -3.39
C GLU A 137 0.46 9.11 -3.47
N GLY A 138 1.45 9.50 -4.27
CA GLY A 138 1.93 10.87 -4.42
C GLY A 138 3.01 11.29 -3.42
N HIS A 139 3.26 10.49 -2.38
CA HIS A 139 4.32 10.70 -1.40
C HIS A 139 4.89 9.37 -0.88
N PRO A 140 6.18 9.31 -0.49
CA PRO A 140 6.87 8.06 -0.19
C PRO A 140 6.70 7.56 1.24
N ASP A 141 6.41 8.46 2.18
CA ASP A 141 6.57 8.29 3.62
C ASP A 141 5.77 7.12 4.24
N ASN A 142 4.66 6.70 3.61
CA ASN A 142 3.88 5.53 4.01
C ASN A 142 4.13 4.31 3.13
N VAL A 143 4.12 4.47 1.80
CA VAL A 143 4.23 3.31 0.89
C VAL A 143 5.62 2.68 0.91
N VAL A 144 6.67 3.46 1.16
CA VAL A 144 8.03 2.94 1.22
C VAL A 144 8.23 2.02 2.42
N PRO A 145 7.99 2.43 3.67
CA PRO A 145 8.11 1.50 4.80
C PRO A 145 7.09 0.36 4.74
N SER A 146 5.91 0.56 4.15
CA SER A 146 4.94 -0.51 3.94
C SER A 146 5.45 -1.61 3.00
N LEU A 147 6.25 -1.25 1.99
CA LEU A 147 6.82 -2.19 1.02
C LEU A 147 8.18 -2.78 1.47
N ILE A 148 9.02 -1.97 2.14
CA ILE A 148 10.41 -2.33 2.46
C ILE A 148 10.56 -2.83 3.90
N GLY A 149 9.71 -2.34 4.81
CA GLY A 149 9.79 -2.55 6.25
C GLY A 149 10.79 -1.62 6.93
N GLY A 150 10.70 -1.52 8.26
CA GLY A 150 11.62 -0.74 9.10
C GLY A 150 11.40 0.77 9.03
N LEU A 151 12.37 1.53 9.55
CA LEU A 151 12.44 2.98 9.43
C LEU A 151 13.09 3.35 8.11
N CYS A 152 12.41 4.19 7.31
CA CYS A 152 12.89 4.60 6.00
C CYS A 152 13.01 6.11 5.90
N VAL A 153 14.13 6.55 5.32
CA VAL A 153 14.32 7.93 4.85
C VAL A 153 14.27 7.91 3.34
N THR A 154 13.43 8.74 2.75
CA THR A 154 13.24 8.78 1.29
C THR A 154 13.43 10.19 0.77
N ALA A 155 14.18 10.35 -0.29
CA ALA A 155 14.41 11.63 -0.95
C ALA A 155 14.53 11.46 -2.46
N LYS A 156 14.24 12.51 -3.21
CA LYS A 156 14.55 12.59 -4.62
C LYS A 156 15.99 13.07 -4.85
N THR A 157 16.68 12.46 -5.79
CA THR A 157 17.99 12.93 -6.26
C THR A 157 17.81 14.10 -7.21
N ALA A 158 18.91 14.81 -7.52
CA ALA A 158 18.93 15.85 -8.55
C ALA A 158 18.50 15.35 -9.95
N SER A 159 18.59 14.03 -10.19
CA SER A 159 18.08 13.40 -11.44
C SER A 159 16.65 12.87 -11.31
N ASP A 160 15.88 13.39 -10.39
CA ASP A 160 14.46 13.07 -10.11
C ASP A 160 14.20 11.57 -9.81
N ARG A 161 15.21 10.83 -9.33
CA ARG A 161 15.08 9.42 -8.93
C ARG A 161 14.92 9.30 -7.42
N TRP A 162 14.03 8.41 -7.00
CA TRP A 162 13.87 8.09 -5.60
C TRP A 162 15.08 7.34 -5.02
N ARG A 163 15.53 7.77 -3.87
CA ARG A 163 16.52 7.09 -3.05
C ARG A 163 15.91 6.79 -1.70
N VAL A 164 16.09 5.56 -1.26
CA VAL A 164 15.60 5.07 0.02
C VAL A 164 16.77 4.58 0.83
N VAL A 165 16.86 5.05 2.07
CA VAL A 165 17.75 4.54 3.09
C VAL A 165 16.88 3.89 4.15
N ARG A 166 17.06 2.59 4.37
CA ARG A 166 16.47 1.89 5.50
C ARG A 166 17.43 2.01 6.68
N CYS A 167 16.93 2.55 7.79
CA CYS A 167 17.67 2.70 9.01
C CYS A 167 17.33 1.57 9.98
N ASP A 168 18.30 1.15 10.78
CA ASP A 168 18.05 0.24 11.88
C ASP A 168 17.33 0.97 13.01
N TRP A 169 16.31 0.32 13.57
CA TRP A 169 15.60 0.82 14.74
C TRP A 169 16.24 0.30 16.00
N ASP A 170 16.70 1.18 16.88
CA ASP A 170 17.28 0.79 18.15
C ASP A 170 16.22 0.08 19.02
N GLN A 171 16.56 -1.14 19.49
CA GLN A 171 15.62 -1.98 20.25
C GLN A 171 15.24 -1.39 21.63
N SER A 172 16.00 -0.45 22.14
CA SER A 172 15.69 0.28 23.38
C SER A 172 14.58 1.31 23.21
N ILE A 173 14.33 1.76 21.96
CA ILE A 173 13.30 2.74 21.64
C ILE A 173 11.96 2.01 21.42
N LYS A 174 10.95 2.36 22.20
CA LYS A 174 9.59 1.85 22.07
C LYS A 174 8.71 2.90 21.42
N ALA A 175 8.06 2.52 20.29
CA ALA A 175 7.04 3.35 19.67
C ALA A 175 5.71 3.17 20.41
N VAL A 176 5.10 4.27 20.83
CA VAL A 176 3.74 4.29 21.39
C VAL A 176 2.83 4.98 20.40
N VAL A 177 1.82 4.26 19.93
CA VAL A 177 0.87 4.75 18.93
C VAL A 177 -0.46 5.05 19.59
N ALA A 178 -0.94 6.28 19.49
CA ALA A 178 -2.28 6.69 19.89
C ALA A 178 -3.21 6.66 18.66
N ILE A 179 -4.25 5.83 18.70
CA ILE A 179 -5.22 5.70 17.61
C ILE A 179 -6.50 6.45 18.01
N PRO A 180 -6.76 7.64 17.45
CA PRO A 180 -7.95 8.42 17.83
C PRO A 180 -9.23 7.78 17.29
N SER A 181 -10.35 8.05 17.94
CA SER A 181 -11.68 7.63 17.47
C SER A 181 -12.17 8.45 16.26
N ILE A 182 -11.64 9.65 16.07
CA ILE A 182 -11.99 10.54 14.94
C ILE A 182 -11.31 10.05 13.65
N ARG A 183 -11.99 10.28 12.52
CA ARG A 183 -11.42 10.06 11.20
C ARG A 183 -10.80 11.36 10.71
N LEU A 184 -9.61 11.28 10.16
CA LEU A 184 -8.92 12.41 9.53
C LEU A 184 -8.28 11.92 8.23
N SER A 185 -8.67 12.51 7.11
CA SER A 185 -8.03 12.22 5.83
C SER A 185 -6.72 13.01 5.69
N THR A 186 -5.75 12.43 4.96
CA THR A 186 -4.47 13.11 4.66
C THR A 186 -4.69 14.43 3.94
N SER A 187 -5.68 14.51 3.05
CA SER A 187 -6.01 15.73 2.30
C SER A 187 -6.59 16.83 3.20
N GLU A 188 -7.35 16.48 4.24
CA GLU A 188 -7.84 17.45 5.23
C GLU A 188 -6.71 17.95 6.13
N ALA A 189 -5.83 17.03 6.58
CA ALA A 189 -4.68 17.40 7.37
C ALA A 189 -3.75 18.36 6.61
N ARG A 190 -3.46 18.08 5.33
CA ARG A 190 -2.60 18.92 4.50
C ARG A 190 -3.18 20.33 4.26
N ARG A 191 -4.50 20.50 4.20
CA ARG A 191 -5.12 21.83 4.00
C ARG A 191 -4.90 22.82 5.14
N VAL A 192 -4.62 22.35 6.34
CA VAL A 192 -4.39 23.20 7.53
C VAL A 192 -2.90 23.38 7.83
N MET A 193 -2.01 22.79 7.02
CA MET A 193 -0.58 23.01 7.14
C MET A 193 -0.22 24.41 6.62
N PRO A 194 0.74 25.12 7.27
CA PRO A 194 1.26 26.36 6.74
C PRO A 194 1.82 26.17 5.32
N GLU A 195 1.55 27.13 4.44
CA GLU A 195 2.29 27.24 3.17
C GLU A 195 3.73 27.66 3.48
N ASN A 196 4.72 26.91 2.97
CA ASN A 196 6.14 27.26 3.12
C ASN A 196 6.54 28.38 2.17
#